data_613469008a92d3ceb7229176d151afdb
#
_entry.id   613469008a92d3ceb7229176d151afdb
#
_cell.length_a   1.000
_cell.length_b   1.000
_cell.length_c   1.000
_cell.angle_alpha   90.00
_cell.angle_beta   90.00
_cell.angle_gamma   90.00
#
_symmetry.space_group_name_H-M   'P 1'
#
loop_
_entity.id
_entity.type
_entity.pdbx_description
1 polymer ?
#
loop_
_entity_poly.entity_id
_entity_poly.type
_entity_poly.pdbx_seq_one_letter_code
_entity_poly.pdbx_strand_id
1 'polypeptide(L)'
;AYTEETQCYKEAYQQARDLLERAKRSRLFAQSEEEGEKDSLSGSRAALRTQNYPSARKYWEAMSKKRHILPSQVRPEGNELLDSIALVKRFWEGGKREFPSTSTIAAWDFYQLAKDKAQDELRKYREELDRLPLYKARRKHPDFPYDGDLFFEETLTPQRMKDSYNVELDEETLQKLRNLLENLVHKTGKSPSPYYILIQFDGDGVGAKINRLLDQADAEEKHCRFSQNLTRFSEQVGEIVKDEAGGFLIYNGGDDVLFLASREKGLELASNLAEKYREIVGEGLGILATASAGVVIAHHLTPLARALTLMREAEKSAKAGKKNDLGNKDMVCVTLAKRGGEALSALSPWGEVEKYRAWVKAFQNNEVAGVFPYALAREAGTLQALPPEAMKSMVRYLLDRHSGEKLSKERRENLLEDLLAWCTAIEEKTGKPALEEIARWLIIARFLASGGAA
;
A
#
# COMPACT_ATOMS: atom_id res chain seq x y z
N ALA A 1 14.59 9.55 34.75
CA ALA A 1 15.80 9.86 35.50
C ALA A 1 16.25 11.27 35.13
N TYR A 2 16.22 12.22 36.05
CA TYR A 2 16.80 13.55 35.85
C TYR A 2 18.29 13.46 36.12
N THR A 3 19.10 13.99 35.19
CA THR A 3 20.56 14.03 35.36
C THR A 3 21.01 15.49 35.30
N GLU A 4 21.96 15.83 36.15
CA GLU A 4 22.46 17.21 36.29
C GLU A 4 23.61 17.55 35.33
N GLU A 5 24.15 16.59 34.56
CA GLU A 5 25.26 16.78 33.62
C GLU A 5 25.07 16.06 32.27
N THR A 6 25.55 16.63 31.19
CA THR A 6 25.38 16.13 29.79
C THR A 6 25.94 14.70 29.59
N GLN A 7 27.01 14.35 30.33
CA GLN A 7 27.57 13.00 30.30
C GLN A 7 26.63 11.96 30.92
N CYS A 8 25.88 12.37 31.93
CA CYS A 8 24.82 11.59 32.55
C CYS A 8 23.60 11.32 31.66
N TYR A 9 23.26 12.23 30.71
CA TYR A 9 22.09 12.06 29.83
C TYR A 9 22.23 10.85 28.90
N LYS A 10 23.37 10.69 28.25
CA LYS A 10 23.64 9.53 27.37
C LYS A 10 23.58 8.23 28.14
N GLU A 11 24.22 8.18 29.32
CA GLU A 11 24.23 6.97 30.17
C GLU A 11 22.82 6.63 30.67
N ALA A 12 22.07 7.63 31.13
CA ALA A 12 20.68 7.45 31.55
C ALA A 12 19.77 6.95 30.43
N TYR A 13 19.93 7.49 29.21
CA TYR A 13 19.21 7.03 28.04
C TYR A 13 19.55 5.57 27.71
N GLN A 14 20.84 5.20 27.71
CA GLN A 14 21.27 3.84 27.43
C GLN A 14 20.75 2.85 28.47
N GLN A 15 20.81 3.20 29.76
CA GLN A 15 20.25 2.37 30.84
C GLN A 15 18.73 2.19 30.71
N ALA A 16 18.00 3.27 30.41
CA ALA A 16 16.56 3.20 30.18
C ALA A 16 16.21 2.31 28.98
N ARG A 17 16.96 2.41 27.89
CA ARG A 17 16.82 1.56 26.71
C ARG A 17 17.09 0.09 27.00
N ASP A 18 18.17 -0.20 27.74
CA ASP A 18 18.53 -1.57 28.11
C ASP A 18 17.49 -2.21 29.06
N LEU A 19 16.96 -1.42 29.99
CA LEU A 19 15.87 -1.87 30.87
C LEU A 19 14.60 -2.15 30.08
N LEU A 20 14.25 -1.28 29.12
CA LEU A 20 13.10 -1.48 28.24
C LEU A 20 13.27 -2.76 27.39
N GLU A 21 14.46 -2.98 26.80
CA GLU A 21 14.74 -4.19 26.02
C GLU A 21 14.70 -5.46 26.87
N ARG A 22 15.19 -5.42 28.10
CA ARG A 22 15.06 -6.54 29.06
C ARG A 22 13.59 -6.78 29.41
N ALA A 23 12.80 -5.73 29.66
CA ALA A 23 11.37 -5.85 29.94
C ALA A 23 10.60 -6.46 28.75
N LYS A 24 10.89 -6.05 27.51
CA LYS A 24 10.30 -6.64 26.29
C LYS A 24 10.64 -8.12 26.11
N ARG A 25 11.85 -8.54 26.52
CA ARG A 25 12.30 -9.94 26.42
C ARG A 25 11.82 -10.79 27.59
N SER A 26 11.49 -10.19 28.73
CA SER A 26 10.94 -10.92 29.86
C SER A 26 9.49 -11.31 29.58
N ARG A 27 9.23 -12.61 29.52
CA ARG A 27 7.87 -13.14 29.40
C ARG A 27 7.25 -13.19 30.80
N LEU A 28 6.45 -12.19 31.13
CA LEU A 28 5.76 -12.11 32.42
C LEU A 28 4.58 -13.09 32.54
N PHE A 29 4.16 -13.67 31.43
CA PHE A 29 3.00 -14.58 31.36
C PHE A 29 3.45 -15.93 30.81
N ALA A 30 2.94 -17.01 31.41
CA ALA A 30 3.02 -18.33 30.83
C ALA A 30 2.26 -18.34 29.51
N GLN A 31 2.93 -18.78 28.43
CA GLN A 31 2.25 -19.03 27.16
C GLN A 31 1.69 -20.44 27.23
N SER A 32 0.37 -20.54 27.43
CA SER A 32 -0.38 -21.80 27.29
C SER A 32 -1.12 -21.82 25.96
N GLU A 33 -1.17 -22.96 25.32
CA GLU A 33 -2.06 -23.17 24.19
C GLU A 33 -3.49 -23.25 24.69
N GLU A 34 -4.38 -22.42 24.12
CA GLU A 34 -5.80 -22.45 24.43
C GLU A 34 -6.42 -23.70 23.80
N GLU A 35 -7.16 -24.50 24.57
CA GLU A 35 -7.88 -25.67 24.07
C GLU A 35 -9.11 -25.26 23.26
N GLY A 36 -9.44 -26.02 22.22
CA GLY A 36 -10.65 -25.87 21.40
C GLY A 36 -10.40 -25.51 19.94
N GLU A 37 -11.51 -25.25 19.21
CA GLU A 37 -11.47 -24.81 17.82
C GLU A 37 -10.76 -23.46 17.74
N LYS A 38 -9.80 -23.33 16.83
CA LYS A 38 -8.98 -22.10 16.68
C LYS A 38 -9.72 -21.03 15.89
N ASP A 39 -9.43 -19.78 16.19
CA ASP A 39 -9.93 -18.63 15.44
C ASP A 39 -9.38 -18.62 14.01
N SER A 40 -10.16 -18.04 13.08
CA SER A 40 -9.83 -18.01 11.66
C SER A 40 -8.80 -16.94 11.28
N LEU A 41 -8.47 -16.00 12.19
CA LEU A 41 -7.59 -14.87 11.89
C LEU A 41 -6.14 -15.14 12.30
N SER A 42 -5.91 -15.60 13.53
CA SER A 42 -4.58 -15.89 14.04
C SER A 42 -4.23 -17.37 14.03
N GLY A 43 -5.23 -18.24 14.09
CA GLY A 43 -5.07 -19.70 14.22
C GLY A 43 -4.44 -20.11 15.56
N SER A 44 -4.23 -19.19 16.49
CA SER A 44 -3.52 -19.44 17.75
C SER A 44 -4.44 -19.47 18.97
N ARG A 45 -5.52 -18.69 18.97
CA ARG A 45 -6.45 -18.54 20.10
C ARG A 45 -7.69 -19.38 19.90
N ALA A 46 -8.35 -19.74 20.99
CA ALA A 46 -9.62 -20.44 20.92
C ALA A 46 -10.72 -19.50 20.40
N ALA A 47 -11.50 -19.98 19.44
CA ALA A 47 -12.67 -19.30 18.94
C ALA A 47 -13.75 -19.23 20.05
N LEU A 48 -14.35 -18.05 20.21
CA LEU A 48 -15.42 -17.88 21.18
C LEU A 48 -16.65 -18.72 20.79
N ARG A 49 -17.21 -19.39 21.78
CA ARG A 49 -18.52 -20.03 21.71
C ARG A 49 -19.15 -20.06 23.11
N THR A 50 -20.46 -20.21 23.17
CA THR A 50 -21.16 -20.53 24.42
C THR A 50 -21.47 -22.03 24.48
N GLN A 51 -21.66 -22.56 25.68
CA GLN A 51 -21.94 -23.99 25.90
C GLN A 51 -23.22 -24.48 25.21
N ASN A 52 -24.13 -23.58 24.84
CA ASN A 52 -25.40 -23.90 24.18
C ASN A 52 -25.24 -24.32 22.71
N TYR A 53 -24.02 -24.23 22.14
CA TYR A 53 -23.76 -24.59 20.75
C TYR A 53 -22.76 -25.75 20.67
N PRO A 54 -22.99 -26.72 19.78
CA PRO A 54 -22.15 -27.93 19.69
C PRO A 54 -20.74 -27.63 19.12
N SER A 55 -20.59 -26.55 18.35
CA SER A 55 -19.30 -26.12 17.76
C SER A 55 -19.23 -24.59 17.65
N ALA A 56 -18.02 -24.06 17.54
CA ALA A 56 -17.81 -22.62 17.30
C ALA A 56 -18.46 -22.19 15.98
N ARG A 57 -18.38 -23.02 14.92
CA ARG A 57 -19.02 -22.72 13.64
C ARG A 57 -20.54 -22.50 13.79
N LYS A 58 -21.25 -23.38 14.52
CA LYS A 58 -22.71 -23.24 14.76
C LYS A 58 -23.05 -22.01 15.58
N TYR A 59 -22.19 -21.63 16.53
CA TYR A 59 -22.34 -20.39 17.28
C TYR A 59 -22.20 -19.16 16.35
N TRP A 60 -21.15 -19.09 15.53
CA TRP A 60 -20.92 -17.96 14.63
C TRP A 60 -21.94 -17.90 13.50
N GLU A 61 -22.43 -19.04 12.99
CA GLU A 61 -23.57 -19.10 12.07
C GLU A 61 -24.81 -18.44 12.67
N ALA A 62 -25.16 -18.79 13.91
CA ALA A 62 -26.30 -18.21 14.60
C ALA A 62 -26.11 -16.71 14.88
N MET A 63 -24.88 -16.28 15.21
CA MET A 63 -24.56 -14.86 15.40
C MET A 63 -24.71 -14.06 14.11
N SER A 64 -24.27 -14.59 12.98
CA SER A 64 -24.36 -13.89 11.69
C SER A 64 -25.80 -13.63 11.22
N LYS A 65 -26.75 -14.43 11.69
CA LYS A 65 -28.20 -14.30 11.37
C LYS A 65 -28.89 -13.19 12.18
N LYS A 66 -28.27 -12.67 13.24
CA LYS A 66 -28.86 -11.61 14.05
C LYS A 66 -28.96 -10.31 13.28
N ARG A 67 -30.16 -9.68 13.30
CA ARG A 67 -30.50 -8.49 12.50
C ARG A 67 -29.54 -7.30 12.68
N HIS A 68 -29.00 -7.12 13.90
CA HIS A 68 -28.13 -6.00 14.24
C HIS A 68 -26.64 -6.26 13.98
N ILE A 69 -26.28 -7.46 13.51
CA ILE A 69 -24.90 -7.83 13.20
C ILE A 69 -24.65 -7.70 11.70
N LEU A 70 -23.67 -6.90 11.33
CA LEU A 70 -23.28 -6.69 9.94
C LEU A 70 -22.38 -7.84 9.44
N PRO A 71 -22.43 -8.19 8.14
CA PRO A 71 -21.49 -9.16 7.55
C PRO A 71 -20.02 -8.76 7.66
N SER A 72 -19.73 -7.45 7.77
CA SER A 72 -18.39 -6.94 8.07
C SER A 72 -17.93 -7.25 9.50
N GLN A 73 -18.87 -7.43 10.44
CA GLN A 73 -18.59 -7.79 11.83
C GLN A 73 -18.51 -9.31 12.00
N VAL A 74 -19.45 -10.06 11.42
CA VAL A 74 -19.49 -11.52 11.47
C VAL A 74 -19.85 -12.06 10.08
N ARG A 75 -18.96 -12.86 9.52
CA ARG A 75 -19.18 -13.50 8.21
C ARG A 75 -20.37 -14.43 8.23
N PRO A 76 -21.20 -14.47 7.15
CA PRO A 76 -22.32 -15.39 7.04
C PRO A 76 -21.91 -16.86 7.20
N GLU A 77 -22.86 -17.69 7.59
CA GLU A 77 -22.74 -19.16 7.65
C GLU A 77 -21.66 -19.71 8.59
N GLY A 78 -21.13 -18.88 9.50
CA GLY A 78 -20.06 -19.31 10.40
C GLY A 78 -18.74 -19.63 9.70
N ASN A 79 -18.51 -19.02 8.54
CA ASN A 79 -17.30 -19.21 7.75
C ASN A 79 -16.05 -18.56 8.37
N GLU A 80 -16.23 -17.76 9.42
CA GLU A 80 -15.15 -17.14 10.15
C GLU A 80 -15.41 -17.27 11.65
N LEU A 81 -14.44 -17.81 12.35
CA LEU A 81 -14.44 -17.99 13.80
C LEU A 81 -13.60 -16.90 14.45
N LEU A 82 -14.14 -16.19 15.42
CA LEU A 82 -13.44 -15.11 16.09
C LEU A 82 -13.08 -15.46 17.53
N ASP A 83 -11.88 -15.10 17.94
CA ASP A 83 -11.48 -15.07 19.35
C ASP A 83 -12.05 -13.83 20.07
N SER A 84 -11.80 -13.70 21.37
CA SER A 84 -12.28 -12.56 22.18
C SER A 84 -11.72 -11.22 21.73
N ILE A 85 -10.46 -11.19 21.32
CA ILE A 85 -9.79 -9.96 20.90
C ILE A 85 -10.29 -9.50 19.53
N ALA A 86 -10.44 -10.44 18.60
CA ALA A 86 -11.00 -10.14 17.29
C ALA A 86 -12.45 -9.66 17.39
N LEU A 87 -13.23 -10.25 18.29
CA LEU A 87 -14.61 -9.81 18.58
C LEU A 87 -14.62 -8.37 19.10
N VAL A 88 -13.82 -8.07 20.15
CA VAL A 88 -13.75 -6.72 20.71
C VAL A 88 -13.35 -5.72 19.63
N LYS A 89 -12.31 -6.01 18.84
CA LYS A 89 -11.84 -5.11 17.77
C LYS A 89 -12.93 -4.84 16.71
N ARG A 90 -13.74 -5.84 16.36
CA ARG A 90 -14.78 -5.70 15.33
C ARG A 90 -16.03 -4.97 15.82
N PHE A 91 -16.33 -5.05 17.10
CA PHE A 91 -17.49 -4.41 17.70
C PHE A 91 -17.14 -3.12 18.46
N TRP A 92 -15.89 -2.70 18.44
CA TRP A 92 -15.45 -1.47 19.06
C TRP A 92 -16.01 -0.25 18.32
N GLU A 93 -16.93 0.45 18.97
CA GLU A 93 -17.56 1.66 18.43
C GLU A 93 -16.81 2.96 18.80
N GLY A 94 -15.66 2.88 19.46
CA GLY A 94 -14.87 4.02 19.91
C GLY A 94 -14.24 4.86 18.79
N GLY A 95 -14.27 4.39 17.55
CA GLY A 95 -13.84 5.13 16.37
C GLY A 95 -15.04 5.77 15.67
N LYS A 96 -15.08 7.09 15.58
CA LYS A 96 -16.13 7.83 14.86
C LYS A 96 -16.09 7.63 13.33
N ARG A 97 -15.06 6.97 12.80
CA ARG A 97 -14.80 6.82 11.37
C ARG A 97 -14.82 5.35 10.96
N GLU A 98 -15.67 5.05 9.99
CA GLU A 98 -15.67 3.74 9.33
C GLU A 98 -14.47 3.67 8.38
N PHE A 99 -13.60 2.64 8.54
CA PHE A 99 -12.48 2.45 7.63
C PHE A 99 -12.98 1.82 6.31
N PRO A 100 -12.60 2.35 5.13
CA PRO A 100 -13.08 1.83 3.86
C PRO A 100 -12.53 0.43 3.58
N SER A 101 -13.33 -0.38 2.85
CA SER A 101 -12.87 -1.68 2.35
C SER A 101 -11.81 -1.52 1.26
N THR A 102 -11.01 -2.56 1.01
CA THR A 102 -10.04 -2.58 -0.11
C THR A 102 -10.72 -2.34 -1.46
N SER A 103 -11.96 -2.80 -1.62
CA SER A 103 -12.78 -2.55 -2.81
C SER A 103 -13.15 -1.07 -2.95
N THR A 104 -13.52 -0.40 -1.83
CA THR A 104 -13.79 1.03 -1.83
C THR A 104 -12.56 1.85 -2.21
N ILE A 105 -11.39 1.48 -1.68
CA ILE A 105 -10.13 2.15 -2.00
C ILE A 105 -9.76 1.94 -3.48
N ALA A 106 -9.94 0.73 -4.01
CA ALA A 106 -9.69 0.42 -5.42
C ALA A 106 -10.63 1.20 -6.36
N ALA A 107 -11.90 1.34 -6.00
CA ALA A 107 -12.90 2.06 -6.78
C ALA A 107 -12.85 3.60 -6.59
N TRP A 108 -12.03 4.11 -5.66
CA TRP A 108 -12.03 5.51 -5.26
C TRP A 108 -11.85 6.48 -6.42
N ASP A 109 -10.79 6.30 -7.22
CA ASP A 109 -10.48 7.19 -8.34
C ASP A 109 -11.60 7.21 -9.39
N PHE A 110 -12.20 6.05 -9.67
CA PHE A 110 -13.33 5.92 -10.57
C PHE A 110 -14.57 6.66 -10.04
N TYR A 111 -14.88 6.50 -8.76
CA TYR A 111 -16.03 7.15 -8.15
C TYR A 111 -15.89 8.69 -8.16
N GLN A 112 -14.69 9.21 -7.86
CA GLN A 112 -14.44 10.66 -7.95
C GLN A 112 -14.57 11.16 -9.40
N LEU A 113 -14.03 10.39 -10.36
CA LEU A 113 -14.19 10.70 -11.79
C LEU A 113 -15.66 10.71 -12.22
N ALA A 114 -16.47 9.75 -11.72
CA ALA A 114 -17.89 9.67 -12.01
C ALA A 114 -18.67 10.84 -11.38
N LYS A 115 -18.31 11.29 -10.18
CA LYS A 115 -18.84 12.51 -9.56
C LYS A 115 -18.59 13.76 -10.40
N ASP A 116 -17.45 13.82 -11.08
CA ASP A 116 -17.08 14.97 -11.91
C ASP A 116 -17.69 14.90 -13.31
N LYS A 117 -17.62 13.76 -14.00
CA LYS A 117 -17.94 13.63 -15.43
C LYS A 117 -19.27 12.96 -15.77
N ALA A 118 -19.89 12.23 -14.83
CA ALA A 118 -21.03 11.37 -15.08
C ALA A 118 -22.09 11.46 -13.96
N GLN A 119 -22.41 12.67 -13.53
CA GLN A 119 -23.29 12.92 -12.37
C GLN A 119 -24.69 12.29 -12.53
N ASP A 120 -25.29 12.40 -13.72
CA ASP A 120 -26.62 11.85 -13.99
C ASP A 120 -26.64 10.33 -14.00
N GLU A 121 -25.64 9.70 -14.62
CA GLU A 121 -25.49 8.24 -14.64
C GLU A 121 -25.19 7.71 -13.23
N LEU A 122 -24.34 8.40 -12.47
CA LEU A 122 -24.04 8.06 -11.08
C LEU A 122 -25.30 8.19 -10.21
N ARG A 123 -26.12 9.23 -10.41
CA ARG A 123 -27.39 9.42 -9.71
C ARG A 123 -28.34 8.24 -10.00
N LYS A 124 -28.52 7.87 -11.27
CA LYS A 124 -29.37 6.74 -11.67
C LYS A 124 -28.91 5.42 -11.05
N TYR A 125 -27.58 5.20 -11.05
CA TYR A 125 -26.99 4.01 -10.41
C TYR A 125 -27.27 3.97 -8.91
N ARG A 126 -27.10 5.10 -8.22
CA ARG A 126 -27.36 5.22 -6.79
C ARG A 126 -28.85 5.04 -6.46
N GLU A 127 -29.75 5.64 -7.23
CA GLU A 127 -31.20 5.46 -7.07
C GLU A 127 -31.62 4.01 -7.18
N GLU A 128 -30.99 3.23 -8.08
CA GLU A 128 -31.25 1.80 -8.19
C GLU A 128 -30.71 1.04 -6.98
N LEU A 129 -29.49 1.33 -6.52
CA LEU A 129 -28.93 0.75 -5.29
C LEU A 129 -29.79 1.06 -4.07
N ASP A 130 -30.38 2.25 -4.00
CA ASP A 130 -31.23 2.66 -2.87
C ASP A 130 -32.59 1.95 -2.83
N ARG A 131 -33.09 1.46 -3.98
CA ARG A 131 -34.32 0.63 -4.06
C ARG A 131 -34.12 -0.79 -3.58
N LEU A 132 -32.88 -1.28 -3.59
CA LEU A 132 -32.54 -2.65 -3.21
C LEU A 132 -32.33 -2.76 -1.70
N PRO A 133 -32.54 -3.96 -1.11
CA PRO A 133 -32.34 -4.22 0.31
C PRO A 133 -30.83 -4.27 0.69
N LEU A 134 -30.01 -3.43 0.06
CA LEU A 134 -28.55 -3.36 0.23
C LEU A 134 -28.14 -2.41 1.37
N TYR A 135 -28.99 -2.28 2.43
CA TYR A 135 -28.69 -1.40 3.55
C TYR A 135 -27.34 -1.71 4.25
N LYS A 136 -26.88 -2.97 4.21
CA LYS A 136 -25.60 -3.41 4.76
C LYS A 136 -24.39 -3.01 3.88
N ALA A 137 -24.62 -2.64 2.63
CA ALA A 137 -23.61 -2.14 1.72
C ALA A 137 -23.44 -0.61 1.80
N ARG A 138 -24.32 0.08 2.53
CA ARG A 138 -24.21 1.53 2.74
C ARG A 138 -23.09 1.84 3.73
N ARG A 139 -22.36 2.90 3.46
CA ARG A 139 -21.24 3.40 4.27
C ARG A 139 -21.55 4.79 4.80
N LYS A 140 -20.98 5.11 5.95
CA LYS A 140 -21.11 6.44 6.57
C LYS A 140 -20.13 7.46 5.97
N HIS A 141 -19.36 7.10 4.95
CA HIS A 141 -18.42 8.01 4.32
C HIS A 141 -19.15 8.96 3.37
N PRO A 142 -19.04 10.30 3.55
CA PRO A 142 -19.81 11.29 2.76
C PRO A 142 -19.45 11.23 1.27
N ASP A 143 -18.18 10.99 0.96
CA ASP A 143 -17.68 10.98 -0.42
C ASP A 143 -17.83 9.65 -1.13
N PHE A 144 -18.07 8.55 -0.40
CA PHE A 144 -18.26 7.22 -0.96
C PHE A 144 -19.29 6.43 -0.14
N PRO A 145 -20.60 6.65 -0.34
CA PRO A 145 -21.67 6.17 0.55
C PRO A 145 -22.00 4.68 0.41
N TYR A 146 -21.34 3.95 -0.48
CA TYR A 146 -21.55 2.51 -0.71
C TYR A 146 -20.26 1.72 -0.56
N ASP A 147 -20.38 0.40 -0.45
CA ASP A 147 -19.21 -0.48 -0.57
C ASP A 147 -18.69 -0.50 -2.00
N GLY A 148 -17.36 -0.45 -2.15
CA GLY A 148 -16.71 -0.48 -3.45
C GLY A 148 -16.96 -1.73 -4.27
N ASP A 149 -17.31 -2.86 -3.64
CA ASP A 149 -17.72 -4.08 -4.35
C ASP A 149 -18.87 -3.82 -5.36
N LEU A 150 -19.72 -2.83 -5.10
CA LEU A 150 -20.82 -2.48 -6.00
C LEU A 150 -20.38 -1.75 -7.28
N PHE A 151 -19.10 -1.42 -7.42
CA PHE A 151 -18.53 -0.73 -8.58
C PHE A 151 -17.68 -1.62 -9.47
N PHE A 152 -17.68 -2.93 -9.24
CA PHE A 152 -17.00 -3.91 -10.09
C PHE A 152 -18.01 -4.94 -10.63
N GLU A 153 -18.00 -5.15 -11.94
CA GLU A 153 -18.91 -6.13 -12.57
C GLU A 153 -18.68 -7.54 -12.01
N GLU A 154 -17.42 -7.91 -11.76
CA GLU A 154 -17.04 -9.24 -11.25
C GLU A 154 -17.59 -9.54 -9.85
N THR A 155 -17.97 -8.53 -9.08
CA THR A 155 -18.54 -8.67 -7.73
C THR A 155 -20.06 -8.56 -7.70
N LEU A 156 -20.70 -8.12 -8.78
CA LEU A 156 -22.15 -8.08 -8.93
C LEU A 156 -22.68 -9.47 -9.30
N THR A 157 -22.57 -10.43 -8.38
CA THR A 157 -23.04 -11.83 -8.55
C THR A 157 -23.96 -12.23 -7.39
N PRO A 158 -24.94 -13.16 -7.60
CA PRO A 158 -25.84 -13.61 -6.54
C PRO A 158 -25.08 -14.12 -5.30
N GLN A 159 -24.03 -14.92 -5.52
CA GLN A 159 -23.22 -15.47 -4.44
C GLN A 159 -22.52 -14.35 -3.65
N ARG A 160 -21.92 -13.36 -4.33
CA ARG A 160 -21.22 -12.24 -3.66
C ARG A 160 -22.19 -11.37 -2.87
N MET A 161 -23.40 -11.11 -3.39
CA MET A 161 -24.45 -10.36 -2.68
C MET A 161 -24.88 -11.08 -1.41
N LYS A 162 -25.04 -12.40 -1.48
CA LYS A 162 -25.38 -13.24 -0.32
C LYS A 162 -24.23 -13.25 0.70
N ASP A 163 -23.00 -13.51 0.29
CA ASP A 163 -21.85 -13.64 1.19
C ASP A 163 -21.46 -12.31 1.86
N SER A 164 -21.51 -11.20 1.11
CA SER A 164 -21.08 -9.90 1.62
C SER A 164 -22.17 -9.13 2.36
N TYR A 165 -23.43 -9.24 1.92
CA TYR A 165 -24.52 -8.40 2.41
C TYR A 165 -25.69 -9.18 2.98
N ASN A 166 -25.68 -10.52 2.83
CA ASN A 166 -26.80 -11.41 3.20
C ASN A 166 -28.10 -11.03 2.48
N VAL A 167 -28.00 -10.72 1.19
CA VAL A 167 -29.11 -10.34 0.32
C VAL A 167 -29.14 -11.27 -0.87
N GLU A 168 -30.33 -11.79 -1.17
CA GLU A 168 -30.58 -12.57 -2.40
C GLU A 168 -31.15 -11.62 -3.45
N LEU A 169 -30.41 -11.45 -4.54
CA LEU A 169 -30.84 -10.72 -5.73
C LEU A 169 -30.89 -11.69 -6.90
N ASP A 170 -31.93 -11.55 -7.72
CA ASP A 170 -32.06 -12.31 -8.96
C ASP A 170 -31.10 -11.77 -10.04
N GLU A 171 -30.89 -12.58 -11.06
CA GLU A 171 -29.97 -12.26 -12.14
C GLU A 171 -30.47 -11.07 -13.00
N GLU A 172 -31.77 -10.86 -13.09
CA GLU A 172 -32.36 -9.72 -13.81
C GLU A 172 -32.00 -8.38 -13.13
N THR A 173 -32.14 -8.33 -11.81
CA THR A 173 -31.75 -7.16 -11.00
C THR A 173 -30.24 -6.89 -11.11
N LEU A 174 -29.42 -7.94 -11.03
CA LEU A 174 -27.97 -7.81 -11.14
C LEU A 174 -27.56 -7.36 -12.55
N GLN A 175 -28.22 -7.87 -13.61
CA GLN A 175 -27.97 -7.45 -14.97
C GLN A 175 -28.34 -5.96 -15.18
N LYS A 176 -29.42 -5.50 -14.56
CA LYS A 176 -29.79 -4.08 -14.58
C LYS A 176 -28.70 -3.22 -13.92
N LEU A 177 -28.13 -3.65 -12.79
CA LEU A 177 -27.01 -2.95 -12.14
C LEU A 177 -25.77 -2.92 -13.01
N ARG A 178 -25.41 -4.05 -13.65
CA ARG A 178 -24.27 -4.11 -14.60
C ARG A 178 -24.45 -3.15 -15.76
N ASN A 179 -25.64 -3.11 -16.37
CA ASN A 179 -25.95 -2.20 -17.48
C ASN A 179 -25.84 -0.71 -17.05
N LEU A 180 -26.29 -0.37 -15.85
CA LEU A 180 -26.13 0.98 -15.31
C LEU A 180 -24.65 1.32 -15.01
N LEU A 181 -23.88 0.35 -14.52
CA LEU A 181 -22.44 0.51 -14.30
C LEU A 181 -21.69 0.67 -15.63
N GLU A 182 -22.05 -0.10 -16.66
CA GLU A 182 -21.51 0.02 -18.01
C GLU A 182 -21.76 1.42 -18.60
N ASN A 183 -22.97 1.96 -18.43
CA ASN A 183 -23.28 3.34 -18.84
C ASN A 183 -22.39 4.36 -18.13
N LEU A 184 -22.12 4.15 -16.85
CA LEU A 184 -21.18 4.97 -16.06
C LEU A 184 -19.76 4.90 -16.65
N VAL A 185 -19.27 3.71 -16.93
CA VAL A 185 -17.96 3.45 -17.55
C VAL A 185 -17.88 4.12 -18.93
N HIS A 186 -18.91 3.96 -19.77
CA HIS A 186 -18.98 4.60 -21.08
C HIS A 186 -18.91 6.14 -20.98
N LYS A 187 -19.66 6.73 -20.05
CA LYS A 187 -19.69 8.17 -19.87
C LYS A 187 -18.40 8.74 -19.31
N THR A 188 -17.77 8.05 -18.36
CA THR A 188 -16.48 8.47 -17.80
C THR A 188 -15.31 8.20 -18.75
N GLY A 189 -15.48 7.29 -19.72
CA GLY A 189 -14.43 6.81 -20.60
C GLY A 189 -13.36 5.97 -19.89
N LYS A 190 -13.61 5.52 -18.66
CA LYS A 190 -12.63 4.78 -17.85
C LYS A 190 -13.35 3.76 -16.96
N SER A 191 -12.83 2.55 -16.86
CA SER A 191 -13.31 1.52 -15.93
C SER A 191 -12.68 1.66 -14.55
N PRO A 192 -13.37 1.24 -13.47
CA PRO A 192 -12.75 1.18 -12.16
C PRO A 192 -11.57 0.20 -12.16
N SER A 193 -10.46 0.61 -11.55
CA SER A 193 -9.32 -0.29 -11.39
C SER A 193 -9.56 -1.23 -10.21
N PRO A 194 -9.42 -2.56 -10.39
CA PRO A 194 -9.57 -3.48 -9.26
C PRO A 194 -8.35 -3.51 -8.33
N TYR A 195 -7.38 -2.63 -8.52
CA TYR A 195 -6.14 -2.58 -7.75
C TYR A 195 -6.09 -1.37 -6.83
N TYR A 196 -5.62 -1.59 -5.61
CA TYR A 196 -5.26 -0.58 -4.63
C TYR A 196 -3.78 -0.68 -4.27
N ILE A 197 -3.27 0.29 -3.52
CA ILE A 197 -1.88 0.30 -3.05
C ILE A 197 -1.86 0.24 -1.52
N LEU A 198 -1.00 -0.63 -0.98
CA LEU A 198 -0.69 -0.74 0.44
C LEU A 198 0.77 -0.34 0.65
N ILE A 199 1.03 0.57 1.59
CA ILE A 199 2.34 1.18 1.80
C ILE A 199 2.73 1.06 3.27
N GLN A 200 3.95 0.53 3.51
CA GLN A 200 4.66 0.64 4.78
C GLN A 200 5.88 1.54 4.56
N PHE A 201 5.90 2.64 5.26
CA PHE A 201 6.98 3.63 5.25
C PHE A 201 7.69 3.61 6.60
N ASP A 202 9.02 3.64 6.63
CA ASP A 202 9.80 3.55 7.88
C ASP A 202 11.13 4.32 7.78
N GLY A 203 11.44 5.08 8.82
CA GLY A 203 12.65 5.88 8.93
C GLY A 203 13.93 5.05 8.94
N ASP A 204 14.90 5.44 8.10
CA ASP A 204 16.18 4.75 8.00
C ASP A 204 17.10 5.08 9.17
N GLY A 205 17.59 4.05 9.86
CA GLY A 205 18.68 4.17 10.83
C GLY A 205 18.39 5.11 12.01
N VAL A 206 17.12 5.27 12.42
CA VAL A 206 16.70 6.17 13.52
C VAL A 206 17.54 5.95 14.78
N GLY A 207 17.73 4.69 15.20
CA GLY A 207 18.57 4.39 16.37
C GLY A 207 20.04 4.82 16.22
N ALA A 208 20.62 4.70 15.02
CA ALA A 208 22.00 5.15 14.76
C ALA A 208 22.09 6.69 14.79
N LYS A 209 21.07 7.38 14.27
CA LYS A 209 20.98 8.85 14.31
C LYS A 209 20.87 9.36 15.75
N ILE A 210 20.00 8.76 16.56
CA ILE A 210 19.90 9.08 17.98
C ILE A 210 21.22 8.88 18.69
N ASN A 211 21.90 7.73 18.50
CA ASN A 211 23.19 7.48 19.12
C ASN A 211 24.23 8.56 18.74
N ARG A 212 24.28 8.97 17.47
CA ARG A 212 25.18 10.06 17.02
C ARG A 212 24.86 11.40 17.68
N LEU A 213 23.59 11.72 17.90
CA LEU A 213 23.18 12.92 18.61
C LEU A 213 23.58 12.87 20.09
N LEU A 214 23.49 11.69 20.70
CA LEU A 214 23.88 11.47 22.11
C LEU A 214 25.42 11.54 22.33
N ASP A 215 26.22 11.47 21.28
CA ASP A 215 27.69 11.65 21.35
C ASP A 215 28.11 13.11 21.31
N GLN A 216 27.19 14.06 21.19
CA GLN A 216 27.48 15.50 21.10
C GLN A 216 27.32 16.20 22.44
N ALA A 217 27.97 17.37 22.61
CA ALA A 217 27.93 18.12 23.85
C ALA A 217 26.54 18.60 24.26
N ASP A 218 25.66 18.85 23.29
CA ASP A 218 24.27 19.31 23.41
C ASP A 218 23.25 18.15 23.18
N ALA A 219 23.62 16.96 23.65
CA ALA A 219 22.89 15.71 23.39
C ALA A 219 21.40 15.77 23.76
N GLU A 220 21.07 16.32 24.93
CA GLU A 220 19.70 16.45 25.41
C GLU A 220 18.86 17.34 24.50
N GLU A 221 19.38 18.54 24.17
CA GLU A 221 18.69 19.49 23.30
C GLU A 221 18.44 18.89 21.90
N LYS A 222 19.46 18.25 21.32
CA LYS A 222 19.34 17.64 19.99
C LYS A 222 18.42 16.43 19.97
N HIS A 223 18.44 15.61 21.00
CA HIS A 223 17.51 14.49 21.11
C HIS A 223 16.06 14.99 21.28
N CYS A 224 15.86 16.03 22.10
CA CYS A 224 14.57 16.69 22.25
C CYS A 224 14.06 17.26 20.91
N ARG A 225 14.92 17.95 20.18
CA ARG A 225 14.62 18.49 18.83
C ARG A 225 14.31 17.40 17.83
N PHE A 226 15.06 16.29 17.83
CA PHE A 226 14.76 15.13 16.99
C PHE A 226 13.37 14.56 17.26
N SER A 227 13.00 14.41 18.53
CA SER A 227 11.66 13.95 18.92
C SER A 227 10.56 14.92 18.51
N GLN A 228 10.79 16.23 18.65
CA GLN A 228 9.86 17.28 18.21
C GLN A 228 9.70 17.26 16.69
N ASN A 229 10.80 17.08 15.94
CA ASN A 229 10.76 16.98 14.49
C ASN A 229 9.96 15.74 14.02
N LEU A 230 10.12 14.59 14.70
CA LEU A 230 9.28 13.40 14.44
C LEU A 230 7.80 13.67 14.72
N THR A 231 7.47 14.39 15.80
CA THR A 231 6.08 14.78 16.09
C THR A 231 5.52 15.69 14.99
N ARG A 232 6.28 16.71 14.56
CA ARG A 232 5.90 17.59 13.44
C ARG A 232 5.69 16.82 12.15
N PHE A 233 6.57 15.86 11.85
CA PHE A 233 6.36 14.99 10.69
C PHE A 233 5.09 14.15 10.84
N SER A 234 4.85 13.55 12.01
CA SER A 234 3.64 12.78 12.30
C SER A 234 2.36 13.60 12.08
N GLU A 235 2.34 14.88 12.43
CA GLU A 235 1.22 15.79 12.15
C GLU A 235 1.04 15.99 10.63
N GLN A 236 2.12 16.15 9.87
CA GLN A 236 2.06 16.29 8.42
C GLN A 236 1.59 15.01 7.71
N VAL A 237 1.88 13.83 8.26
CA VAL A 237 1.38 12.55 7.70
C VAL A 237 -0.15 12.57 7.54
N GLY A 238 -0.88 13.06 8.56
CA GLY A 238 -2.35 13.15 8.51
C GLY A 238 -2.87 14.11 7.44
N GLU A 239 -2.10 15.16 7.10
CA GLU A 239 -2.46 16.10 6.05
C GLU A 239 -2.13 15.58 4.64
N ILE A 240 -1.05 14.81 4.50
CA ILE A 240 -0.64 14.21 3.22
C ILE A 240 -1.49 12.99 2.90
N VAL A 241 -1.69 12.09 3.90
CA VAL A 241 -2.44 10.84 3.73
C VAL A 241 -3.86 11.06 4.24
N LYS A 242 -4.68 11.71 3.43
CA LYS A 242 -6.09 11.94 3.72
C LYS A 242 -7.00 11.44 2.60
N ASP A 243 -8.25 11.21 2.93
CA ASP A 243 -9.22 10.58 2.03
C ASP A 243 -9.43 11.40 0.75
N GLU A 244 -9.51 12.73 0.86
CA GLU A 244 -9.66 13.63 -0.28
C GLU A 244 -8.49 13.51 -1.27
N ALA A 245 -7.30 13.13 -0.77
CA ALA A 245 -6.13 12.84 -1.59
C ALA A 245 -6.06 11.38 -2.06
N GLY A 246 -7.08 10.54 -1.74
CA GLY A 246 -7.09 9.11 -2.05
C GLY A 246 -6.18 8.26 -1.17
N GLY A 247 -5.78 8.77 0.01
CA GLY A 247 -4.97 8.08 1.00
C GLY A 247 -5.77 7.76 2.27
N PHE A 248 -5.58 6.59 2.84
CA PHE A 248 -6.34 6.08 4.00
C PHE A 248 -5.36 5.59 5.07
N LEU A 249 -5.09 6.46 6.04
CA LEU A 249 -4.12 6.22 7.10
C LEU A 249 -4.62 5.13 8.06
N ILE A 250 -3.80 4.10 8.27
CA ILE A 250 -4.05 3.01 9.23
C ILE A 250 -3.30 3.28 10.54
N TYR A 251 -2.01 3.58 10.42
CA TYR A 251 -1.12 3.75 11.55
C TYR A 251 -0.09 4.85 11.26
N ASN A 252 0.22 5.62 12.29
CA ASN A 252 1.24 6.66 12.27
C ASN A 252 1.95 6.66 13.62
N GLY A 253 3.17 6.15 13.65
CA GLY A 253 4.04 6.04 14.83
C GLY A 253 5.21 7.04 14.84
N GLY A 254 5.15 8.06 14.00
CA GLY A 254 6.22 9.03 13.84
C GLY A 254 7.10 8.69 12.64
N ASP A 255 8.07 7.81 12.79
CA ASP A 255 8.94 7.33 11.71
C ASP A 255 8.36 6.12 10.95
N ASP A 256 7.36 5.46 11.50
CA ASP A 256 6.69 4.27 10.93
C ASP A 256 5.24 4.60 10.58
N VAL A 257 4.90 4.53 9.28
CA VAL A 257 3.59 4.89 8.74
C VAL A 257 3.04 3.77 7.86
N LEU A 258 1.82 3.32 8.16
CA LEU A 258 1.09 2.34 7.36
C LEU A 258 -0.20 2.98 6.82
N PHE A 259 -0.38 2.91 5.51
CA PHE A 259 -1.59 3.43 4.87
C PHE A 259 -1.96 2.66 3.60
N LEU A 260 -3.22 2.79 3.23
CA LEU A 260 -3.75 2.34 1.95
C LEU A 260 -3.95 3.56 1.05
N ALA A 261 -3.91 3.36 -0.25
CA ALA A 261 -4.18 4.43 -1.19
C ALA A 261 -4.82 3.92 -2.48
N SER A 262 -5.49 4.81 -3.19
CA SER A 262 -5.94 4.54 -4.54
C SER A 262 -4.73 4.30 -5.46
N ARG A 263 -4.97 3.56 -6.54
CA ARG A 263 -3.90 3.17 -7.46
C ARG A 263 -3.17 4.37 -8.09
N GLU A 264 -3.89 5.42 -8.39
CA GLU A 264 -3.31 6.59 -9.07
C GLU A 264 -2.51 7.48 -8.13
N LYS A 265 -2.83 7.46 -6.81
CA LYS A 265 -2.24 8.35 -5.83
C LYS A 265 -1.17 7.72 -4.93
N GLY A 266 -1.18 6.41 -4.76
CA GLY A 266 -0.37 5.76 -3.73
C GLY A 266 1.14 6.03 -3.82
N LEU A 267 1.74 5.94 -5.01
CA LEU A 267 3.17 6.22 -5.19
C LEU A 267 3.50 7.72 -5.01
N GLU A 268 2.60 8.62 -5.43
CA GLU A 268 2.74 10.06 -5.21
C GLU A 268 2.74 10.39 -3.71
N LEU A 269 1.78 9.86 -2.97
CA LEU A 269 1.69 10.07 -1.52
C LEU A 269 2.92 9.53 -0.79
N ALA A 270 3.41 8.36 -1.18
CA ALA A 270 4.61 7.76 -0.60
C ALA A 270 5.88 8.60 -0.89
N SER A 271 6.02 9.14 -2.11
CA SER A 271 7.12 10.03 -2.49
C SER A 271 7.09 11.34 -1.70
N ASN A 272 5.90 11.95 -1.57
CA ASN A 272 5.71 13.17 -0.78
C ASN A 272 6.06 12.96 0.70
N LEU A 273 5.71 11.79 1.27
CA LEU A 273 6.11 11.46 2.64
C LEU A 273 7.63 11.36 2.79
N ALA A 274 8.32 10.73 1.83
CA ALA A 274 9.78 10.60 1.87
C ALA A 274 10.48 11.97 1.79
N GLU A 275 9.96 12.86 0.96
CA GLU A 275 10.45 14.24 0.86
C GLU A 275 10.24 15.02 2.17
N LYS A 276 9.02 14.97 2.73
CA LYS A 276 8.70 15.66 3.99
C LYS A 276 9.46 15.10 5.18
N TYR A 277 9.68 13.78 5.22
CA TYR A 277 10.52 13.16 6.25
C TYR A 277 11.94 13.73 6.20
N ARG A 278 12.53 13.83 5.00
CA ARG A 278 13.87 14.38 4.79
C ARG A 278 13.96 15.86 5.21
N GLU A 279 12.96 16.68 4.83
CA GLU A 279 12.91 18.09 5.17
C GLU A 279 12.80 18.33 6.67
N ILE A 280 11.86 17.63 7.34
CA ILE A 280 11.47 17.95 8.71
C ILE A 280 12.38 17.26 9.73
N VAL A 281 12.62 15.95 9.59
CA VAL A 281 13.22 15.16 10.69
C VAL A 281 14.69 15.50 10.91
N GLY A 282 15.42 15.87 9.85
CA GLY A 282 16.82 16.29 9.94
C GLY A 282 17.04 17.78 10.28
N GLU A 283 15.97 18.58 10.35
CA GLU A 283 16.05 20.04 10.46
C GLU A 283 16.79 20.49 11.73
N GLY A 284 17.82 21.30 11.58
CA GLY A 284 18.59 21.87 12.68
C GLY A 284 19.48 20.88 13.44
N LEU A 285 19.66 19.64 12.94
CA LEU A 285 20.41 18.57 13.61
C LEU A 285 21.71 18.20 12.92
N GLY A 286 21.97 18.71 11.70
CA GLY A 286 23.14 18.36 10.91
C GLY A 286 23.20 16.88 10.51
N ILE A 287 22.04 16.22 10.42
CA ILE A 287 21.89 14.83 10.00
C ILE A 287 20.97 14.74 8.79
N LEU A 288 21.30 13.85 7.86
CA LEU A 288 20.41 13.49 6.77
C LEU A 288 19.38 12.47 7.29
N ALA A 289 18.11 12.84 7.32
CA ALA A 289 17.02 11.93 7.64
C ALA A 289 16.43 11.37 6.34
N THR A 290 16.52 10.06 6.15
CA THR A 290 15.89 9.35 5.03
C THR A 290 14.95 8.27 5.54
N ALA A 291 14.05 7.80 4.68
CA ALA A 291 13.17 6.71 4.97
C ALA A 291 13.09 5.75 3.78
N SER A 292 12.74 4.50 4.06
CA SER A 292 12.50 3.49 3.03
C SER A 292 11.07 2.97 3.11
N ALA A 293 10.53 2.51 1.98
CA ALA A 293 9.17 1.99 1.95
C ALA A 293 9.03 0.70 1.16
N GLY A 294 8.13 -0.15 1.65
CA GLY A 294 7.56 -1.27 0.91
C GLY A 294 6.18 -0.89 0.39
N VAL A 295 5.96 -1.07 -0.90
CA VAL A 295 4.71 -0.74 -1.59
C VAL A 295 4.19 -1.97 -2.30
N VAL A 296 2.91 -2.29 -2.14
CA VAL A 296 2.26 -3.38 -2.87
C VAL A 296 1.06 -2.86 -3.64
N ILE A 297 1.05 -3.11 -4.94
CA ILE A 297 -0.10 -2.94 -5.82
C ILE A 297 -0.85 -4.28 -5.82
N ALA A 298 -2.00 -4.35 -5.16
CA ALA A 298 -2.76 -5.58 -4.97
C ALA A 298 -4.19 -5.48 -5.49
N HIS A 299 -4.71 -6.60 -5.99
CA HIS A 299 -6.11 -6.71 -6.39
C HIS A 299 -7.02 -6.68 -5.15
N HIS A 300 -8.17 -5.99 -5.18
CA HIS A 300 -9.04 -5.80 -4.03
C HIS A 300 -9.60 -7.11 -3.43
N LEU A 301 -9.68 -8.17 -4.23
CA LEU A 301 -10.08 -9.51 -3.77
C LEU A 301 -8.90 -10.35 -3.23
N THR A 302 -7.68 -9.84 -3.27
CA THR A 302 -6.54 -10.52 -2.65
C THR A 302 -6.70 -10.50 -1.13
N PRO A 303 -6.53 -11.64 -0.42
CA PRO A 303 -6.55 -11.62 1.05
C PRO A 303 -5.56 -10.59 1.61
N LEU A 304 -6.05 -9.72 2.49
CA LEU A 304 -5.23 -8.63 3.06
C LEU A 304 -3.96 -9.15 3.76
N ALA A 305 -4.05 -10.32 4.40
CA ALA A 305 -2.89 -10.96 5.03
C ALA A 305 -1.76 -11.23 4.02
N ARG A 306 -2.08 -11.68 2.78
CA ARG A 306 -1.09 -11.87 1.71
C ARG A 306 -0.51 -10.53 1.24
N ALA A 307 -1.32 -9.51 1.05
CA ALA A 307 -0.84 -8.18 0.68
C ALA A 307 0.11 -7.60 1.75
N LEU A 308 -0.22 -7.77 3.03
CA LEU A 308 0.65 -7.37 4.16
C LEU A 308 1.98 -8.15 4.18
N THR A 309 1.98 -9.44 3.87
CA THR A 309 3.21 -10.22 3.77
C THR A 309 4.11 -9.70 2.66
N LEU A 310 3.56 -9.52 1.46
CA LEU A 310 4.31 -8.98 0.31
C LEU A 310 4.85 -7.56 0.58
N MET A 311 4.08 -6.73 1.28
CA MET A 311 4.50 -5.38 1.65
C MET A 311 5.70 -5.40 2.61
N ARG A 312 5.70 -6.29 3.63
CA ARG A 312 6.84 -6.45 4.54
C ARG A 312 8.08 -6.99 3.83
N GLU A 313 7.90 -7.90 2.87
CA GLU A 313 9.00 -8.39 2.02
C GLU A 313 9.56 -7.27 1.14
N ALA A 314 8.70 -6.41 0.57
CA ALA A 314 9.11 -5.24 -0.17
C ALA A 314 9.87 -4.24 0.70
N GLU A 315 9.37 -3.92 1.90
CA GLU A 315 10.07 -3.05 2.87
C GLU A 315 11.44 -3.61 3.23
N LYS A 316 11.53 -4.92 3.54
CA LYS A 316 12.80 -5.59 3.81
C LYS A 316 13.77 -5.47 2.63
N SER A 317 13.27 -5.58 1.40
CA SER A 317 14.08 -5.41 0.18
C SER A 317 14.57 -3.97 0.02
N ALA A 318 13.71 -2.98 0.26
CA ALA A 318 14.11 -1.56 0.26
C ALA A 318 15.21 -1.27 1.30
N LYS A 319 15.17 -1.92 2.45
CA LYS A 319 16.17 -1.79 3.52
C LYS A 319 17.41 -2.65 3.34
N ALA A 320 17.51 -3.52 2.32
CA ALA A 320 18.63 -4.41 2.10
C ALA A 320 19.81 -3.76 1.34
N GLY A 321 19.66 -2.57 0.77
CA GLY A 321 20.70 -1.84 0.04
C GLY A 321 21.93 -1.46 0.90
N LYS A 322 22.93 -0.89 0.25
CA LYS A 322 24.13 -0.37 0.94
C LYS A 322 23.70 0.67 1.98
N LYS A 323 24.26 0.58 3.17
CA LYS A 323 24.07 1.55 4.25
C LYS A 323 25.24 2.51 4.28
N ASN A 324 24.96 3.79 4.49
CA ASN A 324 25.99 4.72 4.97
C ASN A 324 26.17 4.55 6.50
N ASP A 325 27.07 5.35 7.10
CA ASP A 325 27.41 5.31 8.54
C ASP A 325 26.19 5.51 9.47
N LEU A 326 25.14 6.15 8.99
CA LEU A 326 23.86 6.39 9.70
C LEU A 326 22.75 5.42 9.29
N GLY A 327 23.06 4.42 8.45
CA GLY A 327 22.10 3.44 7.99
C GLY A 327 21.10 3.96 6.95
N ASN A 328 21.33 5.14 6.36
CA ASN A 328 20.47 5.70 5.33
C ASN A 328 20.48 4.84 4.08
N LYS A 329 19.31 4.49 3.58
CA LYS A 329 19.11 3.68 2.37
C LYS A 329 18.35 4.46 1.32
N ASP A 330 17.28 5.15 1.72
CA ASP A 330 16.55 6.09 0.88
C ASP A 330 15.94 5.41 -0.36
N MET A 331 15.27 4.28 -0.14
CA MET A 331 14.80 3.39 -1.19
C MET A 331 13.32 3.07 -1.06
N VAL A 332 12.68 2.81 -2.20
CA VAL A 332 11.36 2.20 -2.28
C VAL A 332 11.43 0.88 -3.04
N CYS A 333 10.70 -0.13 -2.56
CA CYS A 333 10.45 -1.37 -3.29
C CYS A 333 8.97 -1.46 -3.63
N VAL A 334 8.63 -1.53 -4.91
CA VAL A 334 7.26 -1.69 -5.38
C VAL A 334 7.04 -3.12 -5.85
N THR A 335 6.05 -3.78 -5.27
CA THR A 335 5.64 -5.13 -5.62
C THR A 335 4.29 -5.12 -6.31
N LEU A 336 4.24 -5.58 -7.55
CA LEU A 336 3.00 -5.82 -8.29
C LEU A 336 2.51 -7.24 -8.03
N ALA A 337 1.41 -7.37 -7.30
CA ALA A 337 0.74 -8.63 -7.01
C ALA A 337 -0.53 -8.76 -7.86
N LYS A 338 -0.40 -9.33 -9.04
CA LYS A 338 -1.55 -9.66 -9.90
C LYS A 338 -2.37 -10.78 -9.27
N ARG A 339 -3.63 -10.95 -9.71
CA ARG A 339 -4.51 -12.02 -9.25
C ARG A 339 -3.97 -13.42 -9.57
N GLY A 340 -3.23 -13.57 -10.67
CA GLY A 340 -2.55 -14.79 -11.07
C GLY A 340 -1.07 -14.55 -11.36
N GLY A 341 -0.23 -15.56 -11.12
CA GLY A 341 1.21 -15.51 -11.34
C GLY A 341 2.02 -15.08 -10.10
N GLU A 342 3.31 -14.99 -10.27
CA GLU A 342 4.22 -14.53 -9.23
C GLU A 342 4.18 -13.01 -9.08
N ALA A 343 4.42 -12.55 -7.85
CA ALA A 343 4.56 -11.13 -7.58
C ALA A 343 5.88 -10.60 -8.16
N LEU A 344 5.83 -9.45 -8.81
CA LEU A 344 6.98 -8.79 -9.41
C LEU A 344 7.39 -7.61 -8.55
N SER A 345 8.64 -7.60 -8.07
CA SER A 345 9.16 -6.50 -7.24
C SER A 345 10.26 -5.74 -7.97
N ALA A 346 10.29 -4.41 -7.78
CA ALA A 346 11.31 -3.54 -8.32
C ALA A 346 11.74 -2.47 -7.29
N LEU A 347 13.05 -2.21 -7.22
CA LEU A 347 13.70 -1.25 -6.31
C LEU A 347 14.00 0.07 -7.03
N SER A 348 13.87 1.19 -6.30
CA SER A 348 14.32 2.51 -6.77
C SER A 348 14.71 3.41 -5.60
N PRO A 349 15.72 4.29 -5.75
CA PRO A 349 15.87 5.44 -4.88
C PRO A 349 14.66 6.38 -5.02
N TRP A 350 14.28 7.07 -3.94
CA TRP A 350 13.16 8.02 -3.98
C TRP A 350 13.35 9.14 -5.00
N GLY A 351 14.58 9.64 -5.16
CA GLY A 351 14.87 10.72 -6.12
C GLY A 351 14.60 10.34 -7.59
N GLU A 352 14.53 9.05 -7.90
CA GLU A 352 14.40 8.57 -9.27
C GLU A 352 13.03 7.91 -9.55
N VAL A 353 12.27 7.61 -8.51
CA VAL A 353 11.01 6.83 -8.66
C VAL A 353 10.02 7.52 -9.60
N GLU A 354 9.94 8.84 -9.60
CA GLU A 354 9.02 9.61 -10.42
C GLU A 354 9.23 9.43 -11.94
N LYS A 355 10.38 8.91 -12.37
CA LYS A 355 10.66 8.59 -13.78
C LYS A 355 9.69 7.56 -14.36
N TYR A 356 9.10 6.69 -13.51
CA TYR A 356 8.09 5.73 -13.98
C TYR A 356 6.91 6.41 -14.68
N ARG A 357 6.55 7.65 -14.30
CA ARG A 357 5.41 8.38 -14.87
C ARG A 357 5.60 8.71 -16.35
N ALA A 358 6.84 9.01 -16.75
CA ALA A 358 7.16 9.26 -18.15
C ALA A 358 6.89 7.99 -19.00
N TRP A 359 7.22 6.82 -18.44
CA TRP A 359 6.96 5.53 -19.07
C TRP A 359 5.49 5.13 -19.07
N VAL A 360 4.75 5.40 -17.98
CA VAL A 360 3.29 5.23 -17.97
C VAL A 360 2.65 6.02 -19.10
N LYS A 361 3.01 7.30 -19.28
CA LYS A 361 2.52 8.15 -20.37
C LYS A 361 2.92 7.62 -21.75
N ALA A 362 4.16 7.16 -21.90
CA ALA A 362 4.64 6.61 -23.17
C ALA A 362 3.85 5.36 -23.58
N PHE A 363 3.50 4.47 -22.65
CA PHE A 363 2.64 3.31 -22.89
C PHE A 363 1.19 3.72 -23.17
N GLN A 364 0.61 4.66 -22.41
CA GLN A 364 -0.76 5.16 -22.64
C GLN A 364 -0.95 5.78 -24.01
N ASN A 365 0.06 6.52 -24.49
CA ASN A 365 0.04 7.19 -25.78
C ASN A 365 0.39 6.25 -26.95
N ASN A 366 0.73 4.99 -26.67
CA ASN A 366 1.30 4.04 -27.65
C ASN A 366 2.57 4.58 -28.33
N GLU A 367 3.38 5.37 -27.61
CA GLU A 367 4.70 5.82 -28.03
C GLU A 367 5.71 4.66 -27.98
N VAL A 368 5.58 3.77 -26.99
CA VAL A 368 6.39 2.56 -26.80
C VAL A 368 5.47 1.34 -26.71
N ALA A 369 5.82 0.28 -27.45
CA ALA A 369 5.04 -0.95 -27.44
C ALA A 369 5.14 -1.67 -26.08
N GLY A 370 4.01 -2.19 -25.61
CA GLY A 370 3.93 -2.90 -24.32
C GLY A 370 4.78 -4.17 -24.21
N VAL A 371 5.39 -4.64 -25.28
CA VAL A 371 6.35 -5.76 -25.29
C VAL A 371 7.77 -5.33 -24.94
N PHE A 372 8.12 -4.03 -25.05
CA PHE A 372 9.46 -3.51 -24.79
C PHE A 372 10.00 -3.89 -23.39
N PRO A 373 9.26 -3.72 -22.28
CA PRO A 373 9.74 -4.13 -20.96
C PRO A 373 10.16 -5.58 -20.86
N TYR A 374 9.43 -6.47 -21.51
CA TYR A 374 9.73 -7.91 -21.52
C TYR A 374 10.92 -8.24 -22.40
N ALA A 375 11.08 -7.55 -23.55
CA ALA A 375 12.25 -7.68 -24.39
C ALA A 375 13.51 -7.23 -23.64
N LEU A 376 13.43 -6.10 -22.91
CA LEU A 376 14.53 -5.61 -22.08
C LEU A 376 14.85 -6.61 -20.95
N ALA A 377 13.84 -7.12 -20.24
CA ALA A 377 14.02 -8.10 -19.15
C ALA A 377 14.74 -9.37 -19.63
N ARG A 378 14.38 -9.85 -20.82
CA ARG A 378 15.01 -11.05 -21.39
C ARG A 378 16.49 -10.86 -21.70
N GLU A 379 16.88 -9.69 -22.16
CA GLU A 379 18.25 -9.38 -22.57
C GLU A 379 19.08 -8.73 -21.45
N ALA A 380 18.45 -8.28 -20.35
CA ALA A 380 19.10 -7.48 -19.33
C ALA A 380 20.36 -8.13 -18.75
N GLY A 381 20.34 -9.44 -18.44
CA GLY A 381 21.49 -10.17 -17.93
C GLY A 381 22.70 -10.13 -18.87
N THR A 382 22.46 -10.22 -20.18
CA THR A 382 23.52 -10.14 -21.21
C THR A 382 23.99 -8.70 -21.40
N LEU A 383 23.06 -7.75 -21.48
CA LEU A 383 23.35 -6.34 -21.76
C LEU A 383 24.17 -5.69 -20.65
N GLN A 384 23.89 -5.98 -19.40
CA GLN A 384 24.62 -5.39 -18.27
C GLN A 384 26.05 -5.91 -18.12
N ALA A 385 26.44 -6.98 -18.84
CA ALA A 385 27.82 -7.45 -18.93
C ALA A 385 28.64 -6.73 -20.01
N LEU A 386 28.00 -5.90 -20.86
CA LEU A 386 28.67 -5.14 -21.90
C LEU A 386 29.31 -3.86 -21.35
N PRO A 387 30.33 -3.31 -22.05
CA PRO A 387 30.80 -1.96 -21.75
C PRO A 387 29.66 -0.95 -21.84
N PRO A 388 29.67 0.14 -21.02
CA PRO A 388 28.56 1.10 -20.90
C PRO A 388 28.04 1.63 -22.24
N GLU A 389 28.92 2.00 -23.16
CA GLU A 389 28.54 2.52 -24.48
C GLU A 389 27.88 1.46 -25.38
N ALA A 390 28.33 0.21 -25.30
CA ALA A 390 27.71 -0.91 -26.02
C ALA A 390 26.34 -1.24 -25.42
N MET A 391 26.20 -1.26 -24.09
CA MET A 391 24.93 -1.43 -23.40
C MET A 391 23.95 -0.34 -23.81
N LYS A 392 24.36 0.96 -23.75
CA LYS A 392 23.55 2.11 -24.18
C LYS A 392 23.06 1.94 -25.63
N SER A 393 23.95 1.55 -26.55
CA SER A 393 23.61 1.35 -27.96
C SER A 393 22.61 0.22 -28.17
N MET A 394 22.73 -0.86 -27.43
CA MET A 394 21.80 -1.99 -27.49
C MET A 394 20.44 -1.69 -26.86
N VAL A 395 20.40 -0.99 -25.73
CA VAL A 395 19.13 -0.52 -25.12
C VAL A 395 18.42 0.44 -26.07
N ARG A 396 19.16 1.37 -26.71
CA ARG A 396 18.63 2.26 -27.76
C ARG A 396 18.03 1.44 -28.91
N TYR A 397 18.76 0.49 -29.43
CA TYR A 397 18.27 -0.39 -30.51
C TYR A 397 16.96 -1.12 -30.12
N LEU A 398 16.89 -1.67 -28.90
CA LEU A 398 15.67 -2.30 -28.41
C LEU A 398 14.51 -1.29 -28.30
N LEU A 399 14.77 -0.09 -27.78
CA LEU A 399 13.76 0.95 -27.68
C LEU A 399 13.28 1.39 -29.08
N ASP A 400 14.19 1.60 -30.04
CA ASP A 400 13.87 1.94 -31.43
C ASP A 400 12.99 0.88 -32.10
N ARG A 401 13.35 -0.39 -31.93
CA ARG A 401 12.59 -1.51 -32.49
C ARG A 401 11.16 -1.63 -31.94
N HIS A 402 10.94 -1.16 -30.72
CA HIS A 402 9.65 -1.23 -30.05
C HIS A 402 8.97 0.14 -29.89
N SER A 403 9.48 1.16 -30.56
CA SER A 403 8.88 2.49 -30.61
C SER A 403 7.85 2.59 -31.73
N GLY A 404 6.72 3.27 -31.42
CA GLY A 404 5.73 3.64 -32.44
C GLY A 404 6.15 4.92 -33.20
N GLU A 405 5.47 5.18 -34.32
CA GLU A 405 5.67 6.39 -35.14
C GLU A 405 5.40 7.70 -34.36
N LYS A 406 4.61 7.60 -33.27
CA LYS A 406 4.26 8.74 -32.41
C LYS A 406 5.41 9.21 -31.51
N LEU A 407 6.45 8.40 -31.32
CA LEU A 407 7.60 8.75 -30.47
C LEU A 407 8.60 9.60 -31.25
N SER A 408 8.68 10.88 -30.96
CA SER A 408 9.68 11.78 -31.58
C SER A 408 11.10 11.36 -31.20
N LYS A 409 12.08 11.72 -32.06
CA LYS A 409 13.50 11.42 -31.81
C LYS A 409 13.98 12.02 -30.49
N GLU A 410 13.63 13.26 -30.22
CA GLU A 410 13.98 13.95 -28.96
C GLU A 410 13.39 13.24 -27.74
N ARG A 411 12.11 12.91 -27.78
CA ARG A 411 11.42 12.21 -26.67
C ARG A 411 12.02 10.83 -26.41
N ARG A 412 12.46 10.14 -27.46
CA ARG A 412 13.14 8.83 -27.36
C ARG A 412 14.49 8.96 -26.64
N GLU A 413 15.32 9.94 -27.03
CA GLU A 413 16.60 10.17 -26.37
C GLU A 413 16.39 10.52 -24.88
N ASN A 414 15.41 11.37 -24.56
CA ASN A 414 15.10 11.71 -23.17
C ASN A 414 14.68 10.48 -22.36
N LEU A 415 13.82 9.59 -22.91
CA LEU A 415 13.43 8.35 -22.23
C LEU A 415 14.63 7.42 -22.02
N LEU A 416 15.55 7.33 -22.99
CA LEU A 416 16.76 6.52 -22.88
C LEU A 416 17.72 7.08 -21.82
N GLU A 417 17.96 8.38 -21.82
CA GLU A 417 18.82 9.02 -20.84
C GLU A 417 18.27 8.90 -19.42
N ASP A 418 16.98 9.13 -19.24
CA ASP A 418 16.28 8.95 -17.96
C ASP A 418 16.38 7.49 -17.47
N LEU A 419 16.23 6.51 -18.37
CA LEU A 419 16.35 5.08 -18.04
C LEU A 419 17.77 4.75 -17.56
N LEU A 420 18.80 5.22 -18.27
CA LEU A 420 20.19 4.95 -17.92
C LEU A 420 20.60 5.65 -16.62
N ALA A 421 20.20 6.91 -16.42
CA ALA A 421 20.42 7.63 -15.18
C ALA A 421 19.74 6.92 -13.99
N TRP A 422 18.53 6.43 -14.18
CA TRP A 422 17.81 5.64 -13.17
C TRP A 422 18.56 4.34 -12.86
N CYS A 423 19.05 3.63 -13.89
CA CYS A 423 19.87 2.44 -13.72
C CYS A 423 21.10 2.73 -12.84
N THR A 424 21.89 3.77 -13.19
CA THR A 424 23.06 4.19 -12.42
C THR A 424 22.74 4.51 -10.97
N ALA A 425 21.66 5.22 -10.69
CA ALA A 425 21.26 5.57 -9.32
C ALA A 425 20.88 4.33 -8.48
N ILE A 426 20.25 3.33 -9.08
CA ILE A 426 19.98 2.06 -8.41
C ILE A 426 21.30 1.31 -8.14
N GLU A 427 22.21 1.25 -9.10
CA GLU A 427 23.52 0.61 -8.95
C GLU A 427 24.37 1.24 -7.85
N GLU A 428 24.39 2.55 -7.76
CA GLU A 428 25.08 3.30 -6.68
C GLU A 428 24.54 2.92 -5.29
N LYS A 429 23.23 2.84 -5.16
CA LYS A 429 22.54 2.51 -3.89
C LYS A 429 22.62 1.03 -3.52
N THR A 430 22.57 0.13 -4.49
CA THR A 430 22.52 -1.32 -4.22
C THR A 430 23.87 -2.01 -4.36
N GLY A 431 24.77 -1.44 -5.18
CA GLY A 431 26.06 -2.06 -5.55
C GLY A 431 25.90 -3.24 -6.50
N LYS A 432 24.77 -3.34 -7.19
CA LYS A 432 24.45 -4.43 -8.13
C LYS A 432 24.01 -3.84 -9.47
N PRO A 433 24.27 -4.54 -10.58
CA PRO A 433 23.72 -4.17 -11.88
C PRO A 433 22.20 -4.03 -11.81
N ALA A 434 21.65 -2.97 -12.43
CA ALA A 434 20.26 -2.61 -12.21
C ALA A 434 19.37 -2.66 -13.45
N LEU A 435 19.86 -3.08 -14.60
CA LEU A 435 19.06 -3.11 -15.83
C LEU A 435 17.83 -4.06 -15.70
N GLU A 436 17.95 -5.15 -14.94
CA GLU A 436 16.80 -6.00 -14.61
C GLU A 436 15.78 -5.29 -13.73
N GLU A 437 16.23 -4.49 -12.76
CA GLU A 437 15.34 -3.71 -11.91
C GLU A 437 14.56 -2.67 -12.75
N ILE A 438 15.25 -2.02 -13.68
CA ILE A 438 14.59 -1.10 -14.63
C ILE A 438 13.55 -1.83 -15.48
N ALA A 439 13.89 -3.00 -16.03
CA ALA A 439 12.93 -3.78 -16.81
C ALA A 439 11.67 -4.13 -15.99
N ARG A 440 11.84 -4.48 -14.71
CA ARG A 440 10.72 -4.73 -13.77
C ARG A 440 9.90 -3.47 -13.53
N TRP A 441 10.54 -2.31 -13.34
CA TRP A 441 9.85 -1.03 -13.24
C TRP A 441 9.03 -0.70 -14.48
N LEU A 442 9.57 -0.96 -15.66
CA LEU A 442 8.85 -0.75 -16.92
C LEU A 442 7.64 -1.70 -17.06
N ILE A 443 7.73 -2.94 -16.56
CA ILE A 443 6.58 -3.85 -16.48
C ILE A 443 5.51 -3.29 -15.55
N ILE A 444 5.90 -2.75 -14.40
CA ILE A 444 4.98 -2.08 -13.46
C ILE A 444 4.36 -0.83 -14.11
N ALA A 445 5.16 0.01 -14.78
CA ALA A 445 4.69 1.20 -15.47
C ALA A 445 3.68 0.85 -16.59
N ARG A 446 3.95 -0.20 -17.38
CA ARG A 446 3.02 -0.72 -18.39
C ARG A 446 1.70 -1.17 -17.75
N PHE A 447 1.77 -1.91 -16.63
CA PHE A 447 0.58 -2.34 -15.91
C PHE A 447 -0.24 -1.15 -15.41
N LEU A 448 0.41 -0.12 -14.86
CA LEU A 448 -0.26 1.11 -14.44
C LEU A 448 -0.88 1.86 -15.62
N ALA A 449 -0.26 1.81 -16.79
CA ALA A 449 -0.77 2.43 -18.02
C ALA A 449 -2.04 1.75 -18.56
N SER A 450 -2.15 0.42 -18.42
CA SER A 450 -3.29 -0.36 -18.92
C SER A 450 -4.55 -0.29 -18.06
N GLY A 451 -4.56 0.52 -17.02
CA GLY A 451 -5.72 0.59 -16.10
C GLY A 451 -5.87 -0.63 -15.18
N GLY A 452 -4.89 -1.58 -15.22
CA GLY A 452 -4.98 -2.86 -14.50
C GLY A 452 -5.64 -3.98 -15.32
N ALA A 453 -6.04 -3.72 -16.56
CA ALA A 453 -6.35 -4.78 -17.51
C ALA A 453 -5.03 -5.37 -18.02
N ALA A 454 -4.76 -6.61 -17.69
CA ALA A 454 -3.58 -7.35 -18.14
C ALA A 454 -4.02 -8.59 -18.89
#